data_3143d0e293068eccc9161043bc51ffaa
#
_entry.id   3143d0e293068eccc9161043bc51ffaa
#
_cell.length_a   1.000
_cell.length_b   1.000
_cell.length_c   1.000
_cell.angle_alpha   90.00
_cell.angle_beta   90.00
_cell.angle_gamma   90.00
#
_symmetry.space_group_name_H-M   'P 1'
#
loop_
_entity.id
_entity.type
_entity.pdbx_description
1 polymer ?
#
loop_
_entity_poly.entity_id
_entity_poly.type
_entity_poly.pdbx_seq_one_letter_code
_entity_poly.pdbx_strand_id
1 'polypeptide(L)'
;MRELIEDLEADLTEITGYDQVSIQPNAGSQGELAGLLAIRGYHLSRGDEQRTVCLIPASAHGTNAASAVLAGMKVVVVATAADGTIDHADLAAKIEAHREVLSAIMITYPSTHGVYDATSARSATRSTLPAARCTLTVPT
;
A
#
# COMPACT_ATOMS: atom_id res chain seq x y z
N MET A 1 19.02 -0.74 -25.18
CA MET A 1 18.68 -0.29 -23.80
C MET A 1 17.18 -0.34 -23.54
N ARG A 2 16.33 0.17 -24.43
CA ARG A 2 14.86 0.08 -24.27
C ARG A 2 14.38 -1.39 -24.24
N GLU A 3 14.80 -2.20 -25.18
CA GLU A 3 14.53 -3.64 -25.22
C GLU A 3 14.89 -4.36 -23.90
N LEU A 4 16.08 -4.07 -23.35
CA LEU A 4 16.51 -4.67 -22.07
C LEU A 4 15.57 -4.31 -20.91
N ILE A 5 15.04 -3.09 -20.87
CA ILE A 5 14.08 -2.66 -19.85
C ILE A 5 12.75 -3.38 -20.05
N GLU A 6 12.26 -3.45 -21.29
CA GLU A 6 11.01 -4.12 -21.64
C GLU A 6 11.08 -5.62 -21.33
N ASP A 7 12.18 -6.29 -21.64
CA ASP A 7 12.41 -7.71 -21.32
C ASP A 7 12.42 -7.94 -19.80
N LEU A 8 13.15 -7.10 -19.05
CA LEU A 8 13.21 -7.22 -17.59
C LEU A 8 11.84 -6.96 -16.93
N GLU A 9 11.09 -5.98 -17.40
CA GLU A 9 9.73 -5.72 -16.90
C GLU A 9 8.79 -6.89 -17.22
N ALA A 10 8.94 -7.54 -18.39
CA ALA A 10 8.19 -8.74 -18.74
C ALA A 10 8.53 -9.94 -17.83
N ASP A 11 9.83 -10.21 -17.61
CA ASP A 11 10.29 -11.28 -16.72
C ASP A 11 9.78 -11.06 -15.29
N LEU A 12 9.88 -9.83 -14.77
CA LEU A 12 9.38 -9.49 -13.44
C LEU A 12 7.85 -9.62 -13.35
N THR A 13 7.13 -9.30 -14.41
CA THR A 13 5.68 -9.49 -14.48
C THR A 13 5.32 -10.97 -14.39
N GLU A 14 6.04 -11.85 -15.09
CA GLU A 14 5.84 -13.30 -15.02
C GLU A 14 6.18 -13.85 -13.63
N ILE A 15 7.30 -13.46 -13.04
CA ILE A 15 7.76 -13.91 -11.72
C ILE A 15 6.80 -13.50 -10.61
N THR A 16 6.30 -12.28 -10.64
CA THR A 16 5.46 -11.72 -9.57
C THR A 16 3.98 -12.02 -9.73
N GLY A 17 3.54 -12.32 -10.96
CA GLY A 17 2.13 -12.52 -11.30
C GLY A 17 1.30 -11.22 -11.24
N TYR A 18 1.92 -10.05 -11.28
CA TYR A 18 1.24 -8.78 -11.44
C TYR A 18 0.82 -8.56 -12.90
N ASP A 19 -0.19 -7.74 -13.11
CA ASP A 19 -0.64 -7.39 -14.47
C ASP A 19 0.43 -6.61 -15.25
N GLN A 20 1.22 -5.80 -14.54
CA GLN A 20 2.32 -5.03 -15.11
C GLN A 20 3.34 -4.64 -14.04
N VAL A 21 4.61 -4.59 -14.42
CA VAL A 21 5.73 -4.10 -13.61
C VAL A 21 6.40 -2.93 -14.30
N SER A 22 6.87 -1.97 -13.54
CA SER A 22 7.72 -0.87 -14.03
C SER A 22 8.95 -0.70 -13.16
N ILE A 23 10.11 -0.58 -13.78
CA ILE A 23 11.40 -0.32 -13.11
C ILE A 23 11.84 1.15 -13.24
N GLN A 24 10.93 2.06 -13.61
CA GLN A 24 11.21 3.49 -13.76
C GLN A 24 11.53 4.23 -12.44
N PRO A 25 10.93 3.87 -11.27
CA PRO A 25 11.29 4.53 -10.02
C PRO A 25 12.77 4.34 -9.68
N ASN A 26 13.43 5.44 -9.28
CA ASN A 26 14.86 5.43 -8.92
C ASN A 26 15.12 4.91 -7.49
N ALA A 27 14.08 4.81 -6.68
CA ALA A 27 14.14 4.34 -5.29
C ALA A 27 12.80 3.77 -4.85
N GLY A 28 12.80 2.94 -3.80
CA GLY A 28 11.57 2.37 -3.23
C GLY A 28 10.54 3.44 -2.87
N SER A 29 10.95 4.54 -2.24
CA SER A 29 10.06 5.65 -1.88
C SER A 29 9.41 6.34 -3.09
N GLN A 30 10.06 6.34 -4.25
CA GLN A 30 9.45 6.85 -5.49
C GLN A 30 8.41 5.88 -6.04
N GLY A 31 8.65 4.58 -5.91
CA GLY A 31 7.65 3.55 -6.22
C GLY A 31 6.44 3.65 -5.30
N GLU A 32 6.66 3.87 -3.99
CA GLU A 32 5.59 4.14 -3.03
C GLU A 32 4.72 5.32 -3.45
N LEU A 33 5.36 6.45 -3.75
CA LEU A 33 4.66 7.67 -4.17
C LEU A 33 3.91 7.45 -5.49
N ALA A 34 4.55 6.82 -6.48
CA ALA A 34 3.93 6.52 -7.77
C ALA A 34 2.66 5.66 -7.61
N GLY A 35 2.72 4.61 -6.78
CA GLY A 35 1.57 3.76 -6.48
C GLY A 35 0.44 4.54 -5.79
N LEU A 36 0.75 5.38 -4.82
CA LEU A 36 -0.25 6.18 -4.11
C LEU A 36 -0.86 7.26 -5.00
N LEU A 37 -0.08 7.89 -5.89
CA LEU A 37 -0.60 8.83 -6.90
C LEU A 37 -1.52 8.13 -7.89
N ALA A 38 -1.18 6.92 -8.32
CA ALA A 38 -2.05 6.11 -9.20
C ALA A 38 -3.38 5.78 -8.51
N ILE A 39 -3.35 5.37 -7.22
CA ILE A 39 -4.56 5.12 -6.43
C ILE A 39 -5.38 6.41 -6.28
N ARG A 40 -4.75 7.54 -6.00
CA ARG A 40 -5.44 8.82 -5.90
C ARG A 40 -6.08 9.20 -7.23
N GLY A 41 -5.35 9.07 -8.34
CA GLY A 41 -5.86 9.29 -9.70
C GLY A 41 -7.05 8.40 -10.04
N TYR A 42 -6.99 7.12 -9.63
CA TYR A 42 -8.11 6.18 -9.80
C TYR A 42 -9.38 6.68 -9.09
N HIS A 43 -9.29 7.09 -7.82
CA HIS A 43 -10.47 7.61 -7.10
C HIS A 43 -11.00 8.89 -7.71
N LEU A 44 -10.12 9.83 -8.10
CA LEU A 44 -10.52 11.07 -8.76
C LEU A 44 -11.25 10.81 -10.10
N SER A 45 -10.77 9.88 -10.90
CA SER A 45 -11.38 9.52 -12.18
C SER A 45 -12.79 8.93 -12.05
N ARG A 46 -13.14 8.45 -10.85
CA ARG A 46 -14.46 7.89 -10.53
C ARG A 46 -15.39 8.86 -9.80
N GLY A 47 -14.93 10.07 -9.54
CA GLY A 47 -15.68 11.05 -8.74
C GLY A 47 -15.65 10.81 -7.23
N ASP A 48 -14.76 9.92 -6.75
CA ASP A 48 -14.60 9.56 -5.33
C ASP A 48 -13.57 10.49 -4.64
N GLU A 49 -13.70 11.80 -4.82
CA GLU A 49 -12.73 12.78 -4.33
C GLU A 49 -12.53 12.77 -2.81
N GLN A 50 -13.58 12.39 -2.06
CA GLN A 50 -13.58 12.27 -0.61
C GLN A 50 -12.67 11.15 -0.09
N ARG A 51 -12.30 10.16 -0.92
CA ARG A 51 -11.43 9.05 -0.53
C ARG A 51 -9.97 9.50 -0.43
N THR A 52 -9.62 9.98 0.75
CA THR A 52 -8.30 10.57 1.03
C THR A 52 -7.54 9.87 2.16
N VAL A 53 -8.16 8.94 2.89
CA VAL A 53 -7.52 8.28 4.03
C VAL A 53 -6.67 7.11 3.56
N CYS A 54 -5.43 7.04 4.03
CA CYS A 54 -4.50 5.92 3.89
C CYS A 54 -4.22 5.32 5.27
N LEU A 55 -4.55 4.05 5.45
CA LEU A 55 -4.19 3.30 6.66
C LEU A 55 -2.75 2.80 6.55
N ILE A 56 -1.95 3.04 7.58
CA ILE A 56 -0.53 2.64 7.63
C ILE A 56 -0.23 2.02 8.99
N PRO A 57 0.28 0.78 9.06
CA PRO A 57 0.69 0.17 10.33
C PRO A 57 1.79 0.98 11.03
N ALA A 58 1.76 1.03 12.36
CA ALA A 58 2.78 1.71 13.16
C ALA A 58 4.20 1.15 12.96
N SER A 59 4.29 -0.12 12.54
CA SER A 59 5.54 -0.79 12.18
C SER A 59 6.05 -0.46 10.77
N ALA A 60 5.37 0.40 10.02
CA ALA A 60 5.80 0.77 8.68
C ALA A 60 6.99 1.75 8.71
N HIS A 61 7.77 1.76 7.64
CA HIS A 61 8.85 2.73 7.49
C HIS A 61 8.32 4.16 7.40
N GLY A 62 9.09 5.13 7.90
CA GLY A 62 8.69 6.54 7.90
C GLY A 62 8.40 7.13 6.51
N THR A 63 9.02 6.59 5.44
CA THR A 63 8.77 7.01 4.06
C THR A 63 7.33 6.72 3.61
N ASN A 64 6.70 5.70 4.17
CA ASN A 64 5.32 5.33 3.83
C ASN A 64 4.36 6.49 4.15
N ALA A 65 4.47 7.04 5.37
CA ALA A 65 3.65 8.18 5.78
C ALA A 65 3.97 9.43 4.96
N ALA A 66 5.25 9.69 4.70
CA ALA A 66 5.68 10.84 3.89
C ALA A 66 5.12 10.74 2.45
N SER A 67 5.22 9.58 1.81
CA SER A 67 4.68 9.34 0.47
C SER A 67 3.17 9.51 0.42
N ALA A 68 2.44 9.05 1.45
CA ALA A 68 0.99 9.23 1.53
C ALA A 68 0.59 10.71 1.63
N VAL A 69 1.30 11.49 2.45
CA VAL A 69 1.06 12.94 2.57
C VAL A 69 1.38 13.66 1.26
N LEU A 70 2.49 13.32 0.59
CA LEU A 70 2.86 13.88 -0.72
C LEU A 70 1.82 13.56 -1.81
N ALA A 71 1.17 12.39 -1.72
CA ALA A 71 0.08 12.03 -2.61
C ALA A 71 -1.28 12.71 -2.26
N GLY A 72 -1.29 13.60 -1.27
CA GLY A 72 -2.50 14.31 -0.83
C GLY A 72 -3.43 13.47 0.03
N MET A 73 -2.93 12.41 0.67
CA MET A 73 -3.71 11.54 1.54
C MET A 73 -3.51 11.91 3.02
N LYS A 74 -4.50 11.57 3.84
CA LYS A 74 -4.47 11.68 5.30
C LYS A 74 -4.06 10.33 5.88
N VAL A 75 -3.00 10.32 6.65
CA VAL A 75 -2.49 9.11 7.30
C VAL A 75 -3.28 8.80 8.57
N VAL A 76 -3.76 7.58 8.68
CA VAL A 76 -4.34 7.00 9.90
C VAL A 76 -3.51 5.79 10.28
N VAL A 77 -2.88 5.86 11.45
CA VAL A 77 -1.96 4.82 11.92
C VAL A 77 -2.75 3.67 12.52
N VAL A 78 -2.44 2.44 12.10
CA VAL A 78 -2.97 1.20 12.68
C VAL A 78 -1.99 0.67 13.71
N ALA A 79 -2.49 0.28 14.88
CA ALA A 79 -1.66 -0.23 15.98
C ALA A 79 -0.95 -1.54 15.60
N THR A 80 0.19 -1.78 16.27
CA THR A 80 0.93 -3.03 16.19
C THR A 80 0.61 -3.87 17.44
N ALA A 81 0.34 -5.15 17.25
CA ALA A 81 0.13 -6.10 18.32
C ALA A 81 1.43 -6.41 19.09
N ALA A 82 1.33 -7.05 20.25
CA ALA A 82 2.48 -7.33 21.11
C ALA A 82 3.53 -8.27 20.46
N ASP A 83 3.12 -9.08 19.49
CA ASP A 83 3.99 -9.97 18.72
C ASP A 83 4.64 -9.30 17.49
N GLY A 84 4.40 -8.01 17.28
CA GLY A 84 4.93 -7.23 16.17
C GLY A 84 4.11 -7.33 14.88
N THR A 85 3.00 -8.05 14.88
CA THR A 85 2.04 -8.08 13.77
C THR A 85 1.11 -6.88 13.78
N ILE A 86 0.29 -6.71 12.72
CA ILE A 86 -0.75 -5.68 12.70
C ILE A 86 -1.85 -6.07 13.69
N ASP A 87 -2.29 -5.13 14.52
CA ASP A 87 -3.48 -5.33 15.35
C ASP A 87 -4.74 -5.38 14.47
N HIS A 88 -5.25 -6.59 14.26
CA HIS A 88 -6.42 -6.81 13.40
C HIS A 88 -7.72 -6.20 13.96
N ALA A 89 -7.85 -6.08 15.28
CA ALA A 89 -9.01 -5.46 15.89
C ALA A 89 -9.02 -3.95 15.64
N ASP A 90 -7.88 -3.30 15.83
CA ASP A 90 -7.70 -1.88 15.53
C ASP A 90 -7.83 -1.59 14.02
N LEU A 91 -7.26 -2.46 13.17
CA LEU A 91 -7.43 -2.37 11.72
C LEU A 91 -8.91 -2.40 11.32
N ALA A 92 -9.67 -3.37 11.81
CA ALA A 92 -11.09 -3.50 11.51
C ALA A 92 -11.89 -2.28 11.99
N ALA A 93 -11.61 -1.79 13.20
CA ALA A 93 -12.26 -0.60 13.75
C ALA A 93 -11.98 0.66 12.89
N LYS A 94 -10.74 0.83 12.43
CA LYS A 94 -10.35 1.98 11.59
C LYS A 94 -10.90 1.88 10.16
N ILE A 95 -10.99 0.70 9.60
CA ILE A 95 -11.68 0.48 8.31
C ILE A 95 -13.13 0.91 8.42
N GLU A 96 -13.83 0.50 9.46
CA GLU A 96 -15.24 0.86 9.64
C GLU A 96 -15.42 2.35 9.92
N ALA A 97 -14.58 2.93 10.78
CA ALA A 97 -14.64 4.37 11.11
C ALA A 97 -14.37 5.29 9.90
N HIS A 98 -13.56 4.83 8.94
CA HIS A 98 -13.17 5.61 7.76
C HIS A 98 -13.75 5.10 6.45
N ARG A 99 -14.74 4.21 6.48
CA ARG A 99 -15.28 3.47 5.33
C ARG A 99 -15.56 4.34 4.11
N GLU A 100 -16.19 5.50 4.33
CA GLU A 100 -16.60 6.43 3.25
C GLU A 100 -15.41 7.16 2.59
N VAL A 101 -14.37 7.40 3.36
CA VAL A 101 -13.20 8.21 2.96
C VAL A 101 -11.92 7.40 2.78
N LEU A 102 -11.99 6.09 3.02
CA LEU A 102 -10.84 5.20 2.89
C LEU A 102 -10.43 5.05 1.43
N SER A 103 -9.20 5.43 1.13
CA SER A 103 -8.58 5.36 -0.20
C SER A 103 -7.70 4.12 -0.34
N ALA A 104 -6.79 3.92 0.61
CA ALA A 104 -5.76 2.90 0.52
C ALA A 104 -5.35 2.34 1.88
N ILE A 105 -4.77 1.14 1.85
CA ILE A 105 -3.93 0.59 2.92
C ILE A 105 -2.53 0.41 2.34
N MET A 106 -1.51 0.85 3.08
CA MET A 106 -0.12 0.69 2.71
C MET A 106 0.60 -0.17 3.74
N ILE A 107 1.08 -1.33 3.32
CA ILE A 107 1.68 -2.34 4.19
C ILE A 107 3.11 -2.58 3.75
N THR A 108 4.04 -2.61 4.70
CA THR A 108 5.43 -3.04 4.49
C THR A 108 5.55 -4.53 4.83
N TYR A 109 6.06 -5.34 3.90
CA TYR A 109 6.12 -6.79 4.07
C TYR A 109 7.46 -7.37 3.59
N PRO A 110 8.26 -8.03 4.44
CA PRO A 110 8.05 -8.16 5.89
C PRO A 110 7.96 -6.81 6.61
N SER A 111 7.46 -6.78 7.86
CA SER A 111 7.47 -5.54 8.64
C SER A 111 8.91 -5.07 8.89
N THR A 112 9.11 -3.82 9.30
CA THR A 112 10.45 -3.30 9.67
C THR A 112 11.09 -4.08 10.85
N HIS A 113 10.31 -4.86 11.57
CA HIS A 113 10.77 -5.78 12.62
C HIS A 113 11.12 -7.18 12.10
N GLY A 114 11.05 -7.41 10.78
CA GLY A 114 11.32 -8.71 10.17
C GLY A 114 10.20 -9.75 10.33
N VAL A 115 9.00 -9.32 10.75
CA VAL A 115 7.86 -10.21 10.96
C VAL A 115 7.09 -10.43 9.66
N TYR A 116 6.89 -11.70 9.32
CA TYR A 116 6.00 -12.13 8.26
C TYR A 116 4.62 -12.48 8.84
N ASP A 117 3.65 -11.64 8.59
CA ASP A 117 2.27 -11.89 8.99
C ASP A 117 1.44 -12.37 7.80
N ALA A 118 1.33 -13.70 7.65
CA ALA A 118 0.59 -14.34 6.56
C ALA A 118 -0.92 -14.02 6.56
N THR A 119 -1.44 -13.52 7.68
CA THR A 119 -2.86 -13.17 7.82
C THR A 119 -3.15 -11.75 7.41
N SER A 120 -2.26 -10.81 7.66
CA SER A 120 -2.39 -9.39 7.29
C SER A 120 -2.49 -9.18 5.78
N ALA A 121 -1.61 -9.80 5.01
CA ALA A 121 -1.62 -9.69 3.55
C ALA A 121 -2.91 -10.25 2.95
N ARG A 122 -3.41 -11.36 3.49
CA ARG A 122 -4.67 -12.00 3.04
C ARG A 122 -5.92 -11.22 3.46
N SER A 123 -5.92 -10.61 4.63
CA SER A 123 -7.05 -9.83 5.14
C SER A 123 -7.19 -8.50 4.40
N ALA A 124 -6.07 -7.86 4.05
CA ALA A 124 -6.07 -6.64 3.26
C ALA A 124 -6.58 -6.84 1.82
N THR A 125 -6.33 -8.04 1.24
CA THR A 125 -6.69 -8.33 -0.15
C THR A 125 -8.08 -8.93 -0.33
N ARG A 126 -8.65 -9.59 0.66
CA ARG A 126 -9.75 -10.54 0.39
C ARG A 126 -11.16 -10.14 0.74
N SER A 127 -11.43 -9.29 1.69
CA SER A 127 -12.83 -9.32 2.15
C SER A 127 -13.52 -8.04 2.55
N THR A 128 -12.81 -6.92 2.70
CA THR A 128 -13.44 -5.79 3.39
C THR A 128 -13.43 -4.45 2.66
N LEU A 129 -12.80 -4.34 1.49
CA LEU A 129 -12.59 -3.04 0.86
C LEU A 129 -12.99 -3.03 -0.62
N PRO A 130 -14.30 -3.03 -0.97
CA PRO A 130 -14.71 -2.98 -2.38
C PRO A 130 -14.18 -1.78 -3.14
N ALA A 131 -13.78 -0.72 -2.45
CA ALA A 131 -13.32 0.53 -3.03
C ALA A 131 -11.89 0.93 -2.63
N ALA A 132 -11.31 0.43 -1.53
CA ALA A 132 -9.94 0.76 -1.16
C ALA A 132 -8.93 -0.11 -1.91
N ARG A 133 -7.75 0.47 -2.18
CA ARG A 133 -6.62 -0.20 -2.84
C ARG A 133 -5.53 -0.52 -1.84
N CYS A 134 -4.80 -1.59 -2.08
CA CYS A 134 -3.67 -1.99 -1.25
C CYS A 134 -2.36 -1.67 -1.96
N THR A 135 -1.44 -1.04 -1.25
CA THR A 135 -0.05 -0.87 -1.67
C THR A 135 0.83 -1.70 -0.76
N LEU A 136 1.61 -2.59 -1.34
CA LEU A 136 2.61 -3.39 -0.63
C LEU A 136 3.98 -2.79 -0.87
N THR A 137 4.73 -2.54 0.20
CA THR A 137 6.14 -2.12 0.11
C THR A 137 7.03 -3.19 0.70
N VAL A 138 8.21 -3.37 0.11
CA VAL A 138 9.24 -4.27 0.63
C VAL A 138 10.34 -3.41 1.23
N PRO A 139 10.82 -3.70 2.45
CA PRO A 139 11.95 -2.98 3.04
C PRO A 139 13.19 -3.15 2.17
N THR A 140 13.91 -2.08 1.92
CA THR A 140 15.24 -2.08 1.29
C THR A 140 16.32 -2.21 2.32
#